data_11f09516c9f5617c0437eab983ad0378
#
_entry.id   11f09516c9f5617c0437eab983ad0378
#
_cell.length_a   1.000
_cell.length_b   1.000
_cell.length_c   1.000
_cell.angle_alpha   90.00
_cell.angle_beta   90.00
_cell.angle_gamma   90.00
#
_symmetry.space_group_name_H-M   'P 1'
#
loop_
_entity.id
_entity.type
_entity.pdbx_description
1 polymer ?
#
loop_
_entity_poly.entity_id
_entity_poly.type
_entity_poly.pdbx_seq_one_letter_code
_entity_poly.pdbx_strand_id
1 'polypeptide(L)'
;IVALHGGVISAKNNRAGGTSFRVMLPMKEMPKEELVVAGGISEKENLSVMEKVPLQKETLLVVDDNHDMRRYIRSLLQKEYKLLEAENGVKAMEILEKHHVDLIISDLLMPEMDGLELSKRVKANLETSHIPFLILTAVCSEENEKICYSVGVDEYLCKPFDAEVLKYRIRNILALRRGYQEKLSKPAALALTDVSDLGLIEESRDKAFMDRAIALMKEHYAESEYGLDAFIRDMGYSKTLVNQKMQNLAGIPIGQFMKNFRLDMGYQLLKQKKGDTNVSEVAYAVGFNDPKYFTKCFKQRFGCLPSSVGHS
;
A
#
# COMPACT_ATOMS: atom_id res chain seq x y z
N ILE A 1 14.90 2.83 31.71
CA ILE A 1 14.03 1.90 30.97
C ILE A 1 14.04 0.54 31.63
N VAL A 2 15.20 -0.16 31.80
CA VAL A 2 15.26 -1.53 32.39
C VAL A 2 14.62 -1.58 33.78
N ALA A 3 14.93 -0.63 34.66
CA ALA A 3 14.34 -0.54 35.99
C ALA A 3 12.83 -0.28 36.00
N LEU A 4 12.32 0.48 35.00
CA LEU A 4 10.88 0.73 34.85
C LEU A 4 10.08 -0.52 34.48
N HIS A 5 10.75 -1.52 33.90
CA HIS A 5 10.16 -2.83 33.59
C HIS A 5 10.49 -3.91 34.63
N GLY A 6 10.96 -3.51 35.83
CA GLY A 6 11.32 -4.44 36.92
C GLY A 6 12.54 -5.29 36.60
N GLY A 7 13.34 -4.89 35.63
CA GLY A 7 14.53 -5.63 35.21
C GLY A 7 15.82 -5.16 35.89
N VAL A 8 16.88 -5.93 35.74
CA VAL A 8 18.22 -5.64 36.26
C VAL A 8 19.22 -5.56 35.09
N ILE A 9 20.05 -4.54 35.09
CA ILE A 9 21.18 -4.41 34.17
C ILE A 9 22.51 -4.49 34.94
N SER A 10 23.43 -5.27 34.44
CA SER A 10 24.79 -5.38 35.01
C SER A 10 25.86 -5.31 33.92
N ALA A 11 26.98 -4.75 34.24
CA ALA A 11 28.17 -4.66 33.36
C ALA A 11 29.35 -5.39 33.98
N LYS A 12 30.12 -6.13 33.16
CA LYS A 12 31.33 -6.84 33.58
C LYS A 12 32.40 -6.69 32.51
N ASN A 13 33.60 -6.31 32.95
CA ASN A 13 34.78 -6.28 32.07
C ASN A 13 35.24 -7.70 31.72
N ASN A 14 35.53 -7.95 30.47
CA ASN A 14 36.03 -9.23 29.99
C ASN A 14 37.54 -9.32 30.17
N ARG A 15 38.05 -10.49 30.49
CA ARG A 15 39.51 -10.73 30.68
C ARG A 15 40.33 -10.51 29.40
N ALA A 16 39.71 -10.61 28.24
CA ALA A 16 40.36 -10.44 26.94
C ALA A 16 40.13 -9.03 26.32
N GLY A 17 39.65 -8.07 27.14
CA GLY A 17 39.29 -6.70 26.71
C GLY A 17 37.80 -6.57 26.35
N GLY A 18 37.24 -5.35 26.51
CA GLY A 18 35.83 -5.04 26.28
C GLY A 18 34.96 -5.26 27.52
N THR A 19 33.70 -4.81 27.43
CA THR A 19 32.71 -4.87 28.51
C THR A 19 31.48 -5.61 28.03
N SER A 20 30.99 -6.58 28.83
CA SER A 20 29.73 -7.28 28.59
C SER A 20 28.61 -6.67 29.44
N PHE A 21 27.49 -6.29 28.79
CA PHE A 21 26.27 -5.88 29.48
C PHE A 21 25.27 -7.04 29.49
N ARG A 22 24.68 -7.29 30.67
CA ARG A 22 23.63 -8.27 30.83
C ARG A 22 22.35 -7.57 31.31
N VAL A 23 21.27 -7.73 30.57
CA VAL A 23 19.94 -7.24 30.91
C VAL A 23 19.06 -8.44 31.23
N MET A 24 18.41 -8.44 32.39
CA MET A 24 17.42 -9.41 32.79
C MET A 24 16.10 -8.69 32.99
N LEU A 25 15.05 -9.17 32.30
CA LEU A 25 13.69 -8.69 32.46
C LEU A 25 12.82 -9.81 33.01
N PRO A 26 11.92 -9.54 34.00
CA PRO A 26 10.99 -10.56 34.48
C PRO A 26 10.01 -10.90 33.36
N MET A 27 9.92 -12.18 32.99
CA MET A 27 8.84 -12.66 32.14
C MET A 27 7.56 -12.74 33.02
N LYS A 28 6.55 -11.95 32.70
CA LYS A 28 5.20 -12.21 33.18
C LYS A 28 4.68 -13.44 32.44
N GLU A 29 4.44 -14.51 33.17
CA GLU A 29 3.62 -15.61 32.63
C GLU A 29 2.24 -15.04 32.33
N MET A 30 1.85 -15.02 31.07
CA MET A 30 0.45 -14.78 30.69
C MET A 30 -0.37 -16.00 31.15
N PRO A 31 -1.54 -15.77 31.77
CA PRO A 31 -2.46 -16.88 32.10
C PRO A 31 -2.76 -17.67 30.82
N LYS A 32 -2.65 -18.99 30.91
CA LYS A 32 -2.91 -19.92 29.79
C LYS A 32 -4.37 -19.94 29.29
N GLU A 33 -5.22 -19.07 29.78
CA GLU A 33 -6.67 -19.10 29.50
C GLU A 33 -7.13 -18.13 28.38
N GLU A 34 -6.25 -17.30 27.79
CA GLU A 34 -6.64 -16.43 26.66
C GLU A 34 -6.08 -16.85 25.30
N LEU A 35 -5.48 -18.03 25.20
CA LEU A 35 -5.32 -18.72 23.92
C LEU A 35 -6.56 -19.58 23.66
N VAL A 36 -7.72 -18.96 23.51
CA VAL A 36 -8.80 -19.53 22.74
C VAL A 36 -8.34 -19.48 21.28
N VAL A 37 -7.56 -20.46 20.91
CA VAL A 37 -7.42 -20.87 19.52
C VAL A 37 -8.84 -21.17 19.05
N ALA A 38 -9.44 -20.26 18.33
CA ALA A 38 -10.67 -20.51 17.60
C ALA A 38 -10.49 -21.82 16.84
N GLY A 39 -11.40 -22.74 17.14
CA GLY A 39 -11.34 -24.16 16.91
C GLY A 39 -10.81 -24.56 15.54
N GLY A 40 -10.09 -25.67 15.57
CA GLY A 40 -9.64 -26.36 14.40
C GLY A 40 -10.74 -26.55 13.37
N ILE A 41 -10.64 -25.83 12.29
CA ILE A 41 -11.25 -26.18 11.03
C ILE A 41 -10.27 -27.13 10.36
N SER A 42 -10.67 -28.38 10.33
CA SER A 42 -10.00 -29.46 9.61
C SER A 42 -9.45 -28.99 8.26
N GLU A 43 -8.12 -29.06 8.10
CA GLU A 43 -7.37 -28.74 6.88
C GLU A 43 -7.60 -29.77 5.76
N LYS A 44 -8.82 -30.22 5.50
CA LYS A 44 -9.00 -31.26 4.45
C LYS A 44 -10.14 -31.08 3.47
N GLU A 45 -10.90 -30.01 3.47
CA GLU A 45 -11.93 -29.85 2.43
C GLU A 45 -12.17 -28.37 2.07
N ASN A 46 -11.26 -27.72 1.35
CA ASN A 46 -11.53 -26.64 0.41
C ASN A 46 -10.25 -26.14 -0.32
N LEU A 47 -9.44 -27.08 -0.77
CA LEU A 47 -8.37 -26.84 -1.74
C LEU A 47 -8.88 -27.19 -3.15
N SER A 48 -9.93 -26.52 -3.60
CA SER A 48 -10.28 -26.57 -4.99
C SER A 48 -10.58 -25.16 -5.50
N VAL A 49 -9.71 -24.75 -6.44
CA VAL A 49 -9.92 -23.65 -7.38
C VAL A 49 -9.82 -22.24 -6.82
N MET A 50 -8.65 -21.88 -6.27
CA MET A 50 -8.03 -20.62 -6.66
C MET A 50 -6.85 -21.00 -7.56
N GLU A 51 -7.03 -20.85 -8.88
CA GLU A 51 -5.91 -20.82 -9.80
C GLU A 51 -4.90 -19.83 -9.21
N LYS A 52 -3.74 -20.34 -8.83
CA LYS A 52 -2.57 -19.54 -8.48
C LYS A 52 -2.22 -18.75 -9.74
N VAL A 53 -2.75 -17.55 -9.87
CA VAL A 53 -2.10 -16.53 -10.71
C VAL A 53 -0.66 -16.49 -10.19
N PRO A 54 0.36 -16.76 -11.02
CA PRO A 54 1.73 -16.70 -10.56
C PRO A 54 1.95 -15.31 -9.98
N LEU A 55 2.24 -15.24 -8.68
CA LEU A 55 2.58 -13.99 -8.02
C LEU A 55 3.79 -13.43 -8.76
N GLN A 56 3.55 -12.44 -9.60
CA GLN A 56 4.62 -11.73 -10.28
C GLN A 56 5.49 -11.11 -9.18
N LYS A 57 6.80 -11.44 -9.18
CA LYS A 57 7.72 -10.88 -8.20
C LYS A 57 7.70 -9.36 -8.33
N GLU A 58 7.63 -8.65 -7.21
CA GLU A 58 7.76 -7.21 -7.20
C GLU A 58 9.11 -6.79 -7.78
N THR A 59 9.11 -5.68 -8.51
CA THR A 59 10.28 -5.13 -9.18
C THR A 59 10.87 -3.99 -8.36
N LEU A 60 12.09 -4.16 -7.89
CA LEU A 60 12.81 -3.14 -7.14
C LEU A 60 13.87 -2.48 -8.04
N LEU A 61 14.00 -1.15 -7.96
CA LEU A 61 15.06 -0.38 -8.61
C LEU A 61 16.13 -0.02 -7.59
N VAL A 62 17.34 -0.53 -7.78
CA VAL A 62 18.51 -0.24 -6.95
C VAL A 62 19.37 0.81 -7.63
N VAL A 63 19.59 1.95 -6.96
CA VAL A 63 20.34 3.09 -7.49
C VAL A 63 21.49 3.40 -6.54
N ASP A 64 22.71 3.21 -6.99
CA ASP A 64 23.94 3.45 -6.21
C ASP A 64 25.09 3.60 -7.23
N ASP A 65 25.97 4.56 -7.07
CA ASP A 65 27.11 4.74 -7.99
C ASP A 65 28.17 3.64 -7.80
N ASN A 66 28.22 3.05 -6.61
CA ASN A 66 29.13 1.97 -6.28
C ASN A 66 28.63 0.62 -6.83
N HIS A 67 29.32 0.09 -7.83
CA HIS A 67 29.00 -1.20 -8.44
C HIS A 67 29.00 -2.37 -7.44
N ASP A 68 29.91 -2.38 -6.47
CA ASP A 68 30.01 -3.48 -5.49
C ASP A 68 28.83 -3.44 -4.50
N MET A 69 28.34 -2.24 -4.16
CA MET A 69 27.12 -2.07 -3.36
C MET A 69 25.91 -2.59 -4.13
N ARG A 70 25.74 -2.24 -5.41
CA ARG A 70 24.64 -2.80 -6.23
C ARG A 70 24.70 -4.33 -6.30
N ARG A 71 25.89 -4.92 -6.50
CA ARG A 71 26.08 -6.39 -6.47
C ARG A 71 25.71 -7.00 -5.13
N TYR A 72 26.10 -6.35 -4.04
CA TYR A 72 25.77 -6.81 -2.68
C TYR A 72 24.26 -6.82 -2.48
N ILE A 73 23.55 -5.71 -2.76
CA ILE A 73 22.10 -5.62 -2.63
C ILE A 73 21.43 -6.66 -3.55
N ARG A 74 21.92 -6.82 -4.78
CA ARG A 74 21.43 -7.88 -5.69
C ARG A 74 21.55 -9.25 -5.05
N SER A 75 22.68 -9.59 -4.48
CA SER A 75 22.89 -10.90 -3.86
C SER A 75 21.91 -11.20 -2.72
N LEU A 76 21.48 -10.17 -2.00
CA LEU A 76 20.51 -10.27 -0.91
C LEU A 76 19.07 -10.46 -1.40
N LEU A 77 18.70 -9.79 -2.50
CA LEU A 77 17.28 -9.59 -2.86
C LEU A 77 16.83 -10.37 -4.11
N GLN A 78 17.71 -10.81 -5.01
CA GLN A 78 17.36 -11.43 -6.30
C GLN A 78 16.54 -12.72 -6.20
N LYS A 79 16.56 -13.41 -5.05
CA LYS A 79 15.75 -14.62 -4.84
C LYS A 79 14.27 -14.29 -4.68
N GLU A 80 13.95 -13.14 -4.05
CA GLU A 80 12.61 -12.74 -3.68
C GLU A 80 12.00 -11.74 -4.69
N TYR A 81 12.83 -10.87 -5.26
CA TYR A 81 12.41 -9.73 -6.09
C TYR A 81 13.04 -9.77 -7.48
N LYS A 82 12.39 -9.10 -8.46
CA LYS A 82 13.00 -8.72 -9.72
C LYS A 82 13.78 -7.42 -9.51
N LEU A 83 15.04 -7.36 -9.95
CA LEU A 83 15.90 -6.21 -9.71
C LEU A 83 16.24 -5.50 -11.02
N LEU A 84 16.08 -4.19 -11.01
CA LEU A 84 16.62 -3.25 -11.99
C LEU A 84 17.73 -2.44 -11.29
N GLU A 85 18.73 -2.01 -12.02
CA GLU A 85 19.86 -1.27 -11.45
C GLU A 85 20.16 -0.01 -12.26
N ALA A 86 20.51 1.04 -11.54
CA ALA A 86 21.01 2.30 -12.09
C ALA A 86 22.25 2.76 -11.33
N GLU A 87 23.15 3.48 -12.00
CA GLU A 87 24.37 4.00 -11.40
C GLU A 87 24.24 5.43 -10.87
N ASN A 88 23.14 6.11 -11.19
CA ASN A 88 22.81 7.46 -10.72
C ASN A 88 21.31 7.75 -10.91
N GLY A 89 20.86 8.91 -10.41
CA GLY A 89 19.46 9.32 -10.52
C GLY A 89 18.98 9.55 -11.95
N VAL A 90 19.85 9.99 -12.87
CA VAL A 90 19.47 10.20 -14.29
C VAL A 90 19.12 8.87 -14.95
N LYS A 91 19.97 7.86 -14.76
CA LYS A 91 19.71 6.50 -15.27
C LYS A 91 18.50 5.85 -14.60
N ALA A 92 18.26 6.15 -13.34
CA ALA A 92 17.06 5.70 -12.64
C ALA A 92 15.78 6.26 -13.28
N MET A 93 15.75 7.54 -13.63
CA MET A 93 14.61 8.16 -14.34
C MET A 93 14.37 7.52 -15.71
N GLU A 94 15.42 7.25 -16.51
CA GLU A 94 15.28 6.54 -17.79
C GLU A 94 14.67 5.13 -17.66
N ILE A 95 14.95 4.45 -16.55
CA ILE A 95 14.37 3.12 -16.23
C ILE A 95 12.91 3.24 -15.85
N LEU A 96 12.56 4.25 -15.02
CA LEU A 96 11.19 4.48 -14.57
C LEU A 96 10.23 4.83 -15.72
N GLU A 97 10.72 5.43 -16.81
CA GLU A 97 9.92 5.69 -18.02
C GLU A 97 9.54 4.40 -18.78
N LYS A 98 10.32 3.33 -18.64
CA LYS A 98 10.20 2.11 -19.46
C LYS A 98 9.70 0.90 -18.68
N HIS A 99 9.83 0.92 -17.36
CA HIS A 99 9.58 -0.23 -16.51
C HIS A 99 8.70 0.12 -15.33
N HIS A 100 7.79 -0.79 -14.98
CA HIS A 100 7.06 -0.72 -13.71
C HIS A 100 8.01 -1.07 -12.56
N VAL A 101 8.02 -0.22 -11.53
CA VAL A 101 8.83 -0.37 -10.32
C VAL A 101 7.91 -0.29 -9.09
N ASP A 102 8.10 -1.19 -8.15
CA ASP A 102 7.29 -1.28 -6.93
C ASP A 102 7.95 -0.58 -5.72
N LEU A 103 9.29 -0.43 -5.74
CA LEU A 103 10.06 0.26 -4.71
C LEU A 103 11.40 0.72 -5.30
N ILE A 104 11.83 1.91 -4.93
CA ILE A 104 13.17 2.44 -5.23
C ILE A 104 14.03 2.36 -3.98
N ILE A 105 15.25 1.82 -4.13
CA ILE A 105 16.30 1.79 -3.11
C ILE A 105 17.46 2.60 -3.67
N SER A 106 17.76 3.75 -3.08
CA SER A 106 18.76 4.68 -3.61
C SER A 106 19.81 5.04 -2.58
N ASP A 107 21.06 5.15 -3.02
CA ASP A 107 22.03 5.92 -2.25
C ASP A 107 21.64 7.40 -2.22
N LEU A 108 22.05 8.07 -1.17
CA LEU A 108 21.86 9.52 -1.01
C LEU A 108 22.81 10.31 -1.91
N LEU A 109 24.09 9.97 -1.89
CA LEU A 109 25.15 10.72 -2.56
C LEU A 109 25.59 10.01 -3.84
N MET A 110 25.19 10.55 -4.98
CA MET A 110 25.56 10.02 -6.30
C MET A 110 25.89 11.19 -7.26
N PRO A 111 26.73 10.94 -8.28
CA PRO A 111 27.02 11.94 -9.30
C PRO A 111 25.79 12.25 -10.17
N GLU A 112 25.80 13.38 -10.86
CA GLU A 112 24.80 13.88 -11.79
C GLU A 112 23.44 14.20 -11.13
N MET A 113 22.82 13.25 -10.48
CA MET A 113 21.56 13.38 -9.74
C MET A 113 21.63 12.52 -8.48
N ASP A 114 21.62 13.16 -7.33
CA ASP A 114 21.64 12.52 -6.03
C ASP A 114 20.27 11.91 -5.65
N GLY A 115 20.24 11.15 -4.54
CA GLY A 115 19.04 10.47 -4.08
C GLY A 115 17.91 11.40 -3.63
N LEU A 116 18.23 12.60 -3.13
CA LEU A 116 17.21 13.59 -2.75
C LEU A 116 16.55 14.20 -3.97
N GLU A 117 17.33 14.61 -4.96
CA GLU A 117 16.82 15.16 -6.20
C GLU A 117 16.01 14.11 -6.98
N LEU A 118 16.49 12.84 -7.00
CA LEU A 118 15.74 11.73 -7.58
C LEU A 118 14.40 11.54 -6.86
N SER A 119 14.37 11.52 -5.52
CA SER A 119 13.13 11.40 -4.75
C SER A 119 12.16 12.53 -5.06
N LYS A 120 12.62 13.79 -5.08
CA LYS A 120 11.79 14.94 -5.43
C LYS A 120 11.16 14.78 -6.82
N ARG A 121 11.92 14.36 -7.83
CA ARG A 121 11.41 14.16 -9.19
C ARG A 121 10.41 13.02 -9.27
N VAL A 122 10.69 11.89 -8.61
CA VAL A 122 9.79 10.74 -8.53
C VAL A 122 8.47 11.15 -7.87
N LYS A 123 8.51 11.84 -6.73
CA LYS A 123 7.31 12.26 -5.99
C LYS A 123 6.57 13.42 -6.68
N ALA A 124 7.28 14.26 -7.46
CA ALA A 124 6.66 15.33 -8.23
C ALA A 124 5.95 14.85 -9.51
N ASN A 125 6.29 13.69 -10.04
CA ASN A 125 5.64 13.14 -11.22
C ASN A 125 4.47 12.24 -10.82
N LEU A 126 3.27 12.53 -11.34
CA LEU A 126 2.06 11.77 -11.01
C LEU A 126 2.17 10.28 -11.40
N GLU A 127 2.93 9.94 -12.44
CA GLU A 127 3.11 8.54 -12.87
C GLU A 127 3.92 7.71 -11.88
N THR A 128 4.85 8.34 -11.15
CA THR A 128 5.80 7.66 -10.27
C THR A 128 5.62 8.00 -8.78
N SER A 129 4.83 9.02 -8.42
CA SER A 129 4.68 9.49 -7.03
C SER A 129 4.23 8.42 -6.04
N HIS A 130 3.50 7.40 -6.51
CA HIS A 130 3.05 6.27 -5.72
C HIS A 130 4.17 5.27 -5.38
N ILE A 131 5.34 5.37 -6.02
CA ILE A 131 6.45 4.44 -5.78
C ILE A 131 7.12 4.81 -4.45
N PRO A 132 7.16 3.90 -3.48
CA PRO A 132 7.87 4.15 -2.24
C PRO A 132 9.38 4.25 -2.47
N PHE A 133 10.04 5.05 -1.63
CA PHE A 133 11.43 5.43 -1.77
C PHE A 133 12.20 5.17 -0.46
N LEU A 134 13.18 4.27 -0.51
CA LEU A 134 14.09 3.94 0.58
C LEU A 134 15.47 4.51 0.29
N ILE A 135 16.02 5.35 1.17
CA ILE A 135 17.40 5.85 1.07
C ILE A 135 18.34 5.00 1.92
N LEU A 136 19.46 4.59 1.30
CA LEU A 136 20.62 4.00 1.97
C LEU A 136 21.75 5.02 1.96
N THR A 137 22.33 5.38 3.11
CA THR A 137 23.35 6.42 3.17
C THR A 137 24.41 6.20 4.24
N ALA A 138 25.61 6.67 3.98
CA ALA A 138 26.70 6.74 4.98
C ALA A 138 26.55 7.96 5.92
N VAL A 139 25.73 8.94 5.58
CA VAL A 139 25.55 10.18 6.35
C VAL A 139 24.35 10.05 7.27
N CYS A 140 24.58 9.67 8.52
CA CYS A 140 23.56 9.38 9.51
C CYS A 140 23.46 10.53 10.52
N SER A 141 22.67 11.54 10.22
CA SER A 141 22.32 12.61 11.15
C SER A 141 20.82 12.83 11.19
N GLU A 142 20.30 13.25 12.35
CA GLU A 142 18.88 13.60 12.50
C GLU A 142 18.42 14.70 11.51
N GLU A 143 19.34 15.57 11.14
CA GLU A 143 19.07 16.67 10.22
C GLU A 143 18.85 16.14 8.79
N ASN A 144 19.70 15.24 8.31
CA ASN A 144 19.55 14.59 7.01
C ASN A 144 18.32 13.69 6.96
N GLU A 145 18.01 12.99 8.03
CA GLU A 145 16.80 12.19 8.13
C GLU A 145 15.54 13.05 7.97
N LYS A 146 15.47 14.18 8.67
CA LYS A 146 14.36 15.16 8.53
C LYS A 146 14.26 15.70 7.11
N ILE A 147 15.39 16.02 6.47
CA ILE A 147 15.41 16.48 5.08
C ILE A 147 14.87 15.39 4.15
N CYS A 148 15.29 14.14 4.31
CA CYS A 148 14.80 13.01 3.51
C CYS A 148 13.26 12.87 3.60
N TYR A 149 12.71 12.85 4.81
CA TYR A 149 11.26 12.75 4.98
C TYR A 149 10.52 13.97 4.42
N SER A 150 11.09 15.18 4.51
CA SER A 150 10.46 16.38 3.97
C SER A 150 10.32 16.39 2.44
N VAL A 151 11.11 15.58 1.73
CA VAL A 151 11.05 15.45 0.27
C VAL A 151 10.31 14.19 -0.19
N GLY A 152 9.63 13.50 0.74
CA GLY A 152 8.78 12.35 0.43
C GLY A 152 9.51 11.01 0.39
N VAL A 153 10.68 10.89 1.03
CA VAL A 153 11.32 9.60 1.29
C VAL A 153 10.48 8.85 2.32
N ASP A 154 10.15 7.60 2.02
CA ASP A 154 9.28 6.79 2.88
C ASP A 154 10.08 6.09 3.98
N GLU A 155 11.37 5.81 3.76
CA GLU A 155 12.23 5.13 4.70
C GLU A 155 13.70 5.52 4.50
N TYR A 156 14.47 5.49 5.59
CA TYR A 156 15.87 5.89 5.65
C TYR A 156 16.68 4.85 6.42
N LEU A 157 17.81 4.39 5.87
CA LEU A 157 18.65 3.38 6.48
C LEU A 157 20.13 3.73 6.36
N CYS A 158 20.82 3.75 7.50
CA CYS A 158 22.23 4.07 7.58
C CYS A 158 23.14 2.92 7.16
N LYS A 159 24.16 3.21 6.39
CA LYS A 159 25.28 2.30 6.08
C LYS A 159 26.34 2.40 7.20
N PRO A 160 26.93 1.30 7.71
CA PRO A 160 26.66 -0.09 7.37
C PRO A 160 25.34 -0.58 7.98
N PHE A 161 24.59 -1.38 7.23
CA PHE A 161 23.31 -1.96 7.66
C PHE A 161 23.37 -3.48 7.73
N ASP A 162 22.52 -4.04 8.57
CA ASP A 162 22.26 -5.47 8.61
C ASP A 162 21.38 -5.91 7.45
N ALA A 163 21.72 -7.02 6.79
CA ALA A 163 21.01 -7.54 5.64
C ALA A 163 19.53 -7.89 5.95
N GLU A 164 19.27 -8.42 7.15
CA GLU A 164 17.91 -8.76 7.56
C GLU A 164 17.09 -7.50 7.87
N VAL A 165 17.71 -6.46 8.44
CA VAL A 165 17.04 -5.16 8.64
C VAL A 165 16.61 -4.57 7.32
N LEU A 166 17.47 -4.57 6.29
CA LEU A 166 17.11 -4.11 4.95
C LEU A 166 15.90 -4.88 4.39
N LYS A 167 15.92 -6.21 4.47
CA LYS A 167 14.81 -7.06 4.01
C LYS A 167 13.51 -6.77 4.78
N TYR A 168 13.57 -6.59 6.10
CA TYR A 168 12.39 -6.24 6.91
C TYR A 168 11.80 -4.89 6.50
N ARG A 169 12.63 -3.86 6.28
CA ARG A 169 12.18 -2.55 5.81
C ARG A 169 11.45 -2.65 4.47
N ILE A 170 12.06 -3.34 3.50
CA ILE A 170 11.46 -3.57 2.18
C ILE A 170 10.11 -4.28 2.31
N ARG A 171 10.05 -5.39 3.05
CA ARG A 171 8.81 -6.15 3.26
C ARG A 171 7.72 -5.30 3.92
N ASN A 172 8.07 -4.48 4.92
CA ASN A 172 7.12 -3.61 5.60
C ASN A 172 6.54 -2.55 4.67
N ILE A 173 7.39 -1.87 3.87
CA ILE A 173 6.94 -0.88 2.90
C ILE A 173 5.97 -1.50 1.89
N LEU A 174 6.33 -2.64 1.31
CA LEU A 174 5.50 -3.33 0.31
C LEU A 174 4.22 -3.90 0.94
N ALA A 175 4.27 -4.38 2.18
CA ALA A 175 3.09 -4.88 2.90
C ALA A 175 2.11 -3.76 3.24
N LEU A 176 2.58 -2.59 3.68
CA LEU A 176 1.74 -1.41 3.90
C LEU A 176 1.00 -1.03 2.63
N ARG A 177 1.69 -0.96 1.48
CA ARG A 177 1.08 -0.65 0.18
C ARG A 177 0.00 -1.66 -0.20
N ARG A 178 0.26 -2.97 -0.04
CA ARG A 178 -0.76 -4.02 -0.27
C ARG A 178 -1.95 -3.86 0.67
N GLY A 179 -1.70 -3.54 1.93
CA GLY A 179 -2.76 -3.29 2.91
C GLY A 179 -3.69 -2.14 2.52
N TYR A 180 -3.18 -1.08 1.88
CA TYR A 180 -4.02 0.00 1.34
C TYR A 180 -4.88 -0.45 0.16
N GLN A 181 -4.28 -1.19 -0.79
CA GLN A 181 -5.02 -1.76 -1.92
C GLN A 181 -6.13 -2.71 -1.45
N GLU A 182 -5.86 -3.55 -0.45
CA GLU A 182 -6.84 -4.44 0.14
C GLU A 182 -7.97 -3.68 0.85
N LYS A 183 -7.67 -2.61 1.59
CA LYS A 183 -8.70 -1.76 2.22
C LYS A 183 -9.66 -1.18 1.19
N LEU A 184 -9.14 -0.62 0.10
CA LEU A 184 -9.95 -0.02 -0.98
C LEU A 184 -10.74 -1.06 -1.79
N SER A 185 -10.28 -2.30 -1.84
CA SER A 185 -10.99 -3.39 -2.52
C SER A 185 -12.10 -4.03 -1.68
N LYS A 186 -12.09 -3.86 -0.34
CA LYS A 186 -13.09 -4.45 0.56
C LYS A 186 -14.50 -3.87 0.30
N PRO A 187 -15.55 -4.71 0.47
CA PRO A 187 -16.93 -4.28 0.36
C PRO A 187 -17.29 -3.17 1.37
N ALA A 188 -18.07 -2.20 0.93
CA ALA A 188 -18.55 -1.04 1.69
C ALA A 188 -17.45 -0.04 2.15
N ALA A 189 -16.20 -0.21 1.74
CA ALA A 189 -15.12 0.66 2.15
C ALA A 189 -15.18 2.03 1.43
N LEU A 190 -15.36 2.04 0.11
CA LEU A 190 -15.22 3.25 -0.71
C LEU A 190 -16.22 4.36 -0.37
N ALA A 191 -17.45 4.00 -0.02
CA ALA A 191 -18.50 4.99 0.30
C ALA A 191 -18.32 5.66 1.66
N LEU A 192 -17.61 5.03 2.59
CA LEU A 192 -17.41 5.46 3.97
C LEU A 192 -15.97 5.92 4.27
N THR A 193 -15.03 5.64 3.38
CA THR A 193 -13.63 5.95 3.62
C THR A 193 -13.40 7.45 3.51
N ASP A 194 -12.96 8.05 4.60
CA ASP A 194 -12.23 9.30 4.54
C ASP A 194 -10.84 8.99 3.99
N VAL A 195 -10.37 9.76 3.01
CA VAL A 195 -9.06 9.50 2.39
C VAL A 195 -7.91 9.62 3.39
N SER A 196 -8.12 10.36 4.49
CA SER A 196 -7.21 10.40 5.64
C SER A 196 -6.96 9.01 6.26
N ASP A 197 -7.94 8.10 6.21
CA ASP A 197 -7.82 6.74 6.74
C ASP A 197 -7.00 5.80 5.81
N LEU A 198 -6.65 6.27 4.61
CA LEU A 198 -5.84 5.50 3.65
C LEU A 198 -4.34 5.55 3.98
N GLY A 199 -3.92 6.36 4.97
CA GLY A 199 -2.52 6.47 5.37
C GLY A 199 -1.61 7.06 4.28
N LEU A 200 -2.18 7.73 3.28
CA LEU A 200 -1.44 8.52 2.31
C LEU A 200 -0.95 9.80 2.99
N ILE A 201 0.27 10.23 2.66
CA ILE A 201 0.82 11.49 3.16
C ILE A 201 -0.14 12.63 2.79
N GLU A 202 -0.52 13.45 3.77
CA GLU A 202 -1.61 14.44 3.62
C GLU A 202 -1.43 15.41 2.45
N GLU A 203 -0.19 15.76 2.14
CA GLU A 203 0.14 16.67 1.03
C GLU A 203 0.57 15.92 -0.25
N SER A 204 0.38 14.60 -0.31
CA SER A 204 0.83 13.83 -1.47
C SER A 204 -0.10 14.01 -2.67
N ARG A 205 0.49 13.96 -3.88
CA ARG A 205 -0.27 13.94 -5.14
C ARG A 205 -1.20 12.74 -5.26
N ASP A 206 -0.86 11.65 -4.60
CA ASP A 206 -1.65 10.43 -4.56
C ASP A 206 -2.93 10.64 -3.77
N LYS A 207 -2.82 11.32 -2.61
CA LYS A 207 -4.00 11.71 -1.83
C LYS A 207 -4.89 12.65 -2.64
N ALA A 208 -4.34 13.72 -3.22
CA ALA A 208 -5.11 14.66 -4.04
C ALA A 208 -5.81 13.98 -5.23
N PHE A 209 -5.16 12.99 -5.86
CA PHE A 209 -5.76 12.19 -6.93
C PHE A 209 -6.92 11.35 -6.41
N MET A 210 -6.76 10.66 -5.27
CA MET A 210 -7.82 9.84 -4.68
C MET A 210 -8.98 10.67 -4.14
N ASP A 211 -8.68 11.81 -3.49
CA ASP A 211 -9.69 12.78 -3.03
C ASP A 211 -10.59 13.24 -4.18
N ARG A 212 -9.96 13.64 -5.31
CA ARG A 212 -10.69 14.05 -6.51
C ARG A 212 -11.52 12.90 -7.09
N ALA A 213 -10.96 11.70 -7.19
CA ALA A 213 -11.68 10.53 -7.71
C ALA A 213 -12.90 10.19 -6.85
N ILE A 214 -12.76 10.21 -5.53
CA ILE A 214 -13.86 9.96 -4.60
C ILE A 214 -14.89 11.10 -4.63
N ALA A 215 -14.44 12.37 -4.69
CA ALA A 215 -15.34 13.52 -4.79
C ALA A 215 -16.23 13.46 -6.03
N LEU A 216 -15.65 13.19 -7.20
CA LEU A 216 -16.40 13.02 -8.45
C LEU A 216 -17.42 11.86 -8.36
N MET A 217 -17.04 10.75 -7.75
CA MET A 217 -17.98 9.66 -7.55
C MET A 217 -19.08 10.01 -6.54
N LYS A 218 -18.79 10.74 -5.47
CA LYS A 218 -19.82 11.23 -4.53
C LYS A 218 -20.83 12.17 -5.19
N GLU A 219 -20.37 12.99 -6.13
CA GLU A 219 -21.21 13.92 -6.87
C GLU A 219 -22.09 13.21 -7.91
N HIS A 220 -21.54 12.24 -8.66
CA HIS A 220 -22.17 11.69 -9.86
C HIS A 220 -22.56 10.20 -9.78
N TYR A 221 -22.42 9.52 -8.64
CA TYR A 221 -22.70 8.07 -8.57
C TYR A 221 -24.12 7.70 -8.96
N ALA A 222 -25.11 8.59 -8.72
CA ALA A 222 -26.52 8.37 -9.03
C ALA A 222 -26.84 8.54 -10.52
N GLU A 223 -25.98 9.20 -11.28
CA GLU A 223 -26.18 9.47 -12.70
C GLU A 223 -25.77 8.25 -13.53
N SER A 224 -26.75 7.57 -14.15
CA SER A 224 -26.45 6.40 -14.97
C SER A 224 -25.62 6.70 -16.20
N GLU A 225 -25.76 7.91 -16.77
CA GLU A 225 -25.00 8.37 -17.94
C GLU A 225 -23.57 8.83 -17.59
N TYR A 226 -23.25 9.01 -16.31
CA TYR A 226 -21.89 9.34 -15.88
C TYR A 226 -20.98 8.11 -16.00
N GLY A 227 -20.47 7.92 -17.20
CA GLY A 227 -19.62 6.79 -17.55
C GLY A 227 -18.14 7.06 -17.42
N LEU A 228 -17.34 6.08 -17.85
CA LEU A 228 -15.88 6.11 -17.76
C LEU A 228 -15.26 7.34 -18.46
N ASP A 229 -15.76 7.70 -19.64
CA ASP A 229 -15.18 8.79 -20.42
C ASP A 229 -15.49 10.17 -19.80
N ALA A 230 -16.66 10.34 -19.17
CA ALA A 230 -17.00 11.53 -18.39
C ALA A 230 -16.08 11.65 -17.16
N PHE A 231 -15.94 10.58 -16.41
CA PHE A 231 -15.05 10.54 -15.25
C PHE A 231 -13.60 10.90 -15.60
N ILE A 232 -13.05 10.33 -16.67
CA ILE A 232 -11.67 10.60 -17.12
C ILE A 232 -11.52 12.08 -17.53
N ARG A 233 -12.49 12.65 -18.26
CA ARG A 233 -12.50 14.06 -18.62
C ARG A 233 -12.46 14.95 -17.38
N ASP A 234 -13.29 14.64 -16.38
CA ASP A 234 -13.41 15.45 -15.17
C ASP A 234 -12.22 15.26 -14.22
N MET A 235 -11.55 14.12 -14.27
CA MET A 235 -10.24 13.93 -13.62
C MET A 235 -9.15 14.84 -14.20
N GLY A 236 -9.26 15.24 -15.48
CA GLY A 236 -8.32 16.13 -16.14
C GLY A 236 -7.01 15.45 -16.58
N TYR A 237 -6.99 14.12 -16.68
CA TYR A 237 -5.81 13.35 -17.08
C TYR A 237 -6.14 12.38 -18.22
N SER A 238 -5.10 11.82 -18.87
CA SER A 238 -5.30 10.79 -19.88
C SER A 238 -5.90 9.49 -19.29
N LYS A 239 -6.65 8.75 -20.11
CA LYS A 239 -7.26 7.47 -19.72
C LYS A 239 -6.22 6.48 -19.20
N THR A 240 -5.08 6.41 -19.87
CA THR A 240 -3.96 5.52 -19.50
C THR A 240 -3.44 5.88 -18.11
N LEU A 241 -3.17 7.15 -17.84
CA LEU A 241 -2.66 7.63 -16.57
C LEU A 241 -3.66 7.38 -15.42
N VAL A 242 -4.96 7.72 -15.63
CA VAL A 242 -6.00 7.50 -14.61
C VAL A 242 -6.11 6.02 -14.28
N ASN A 243 -6.13 5.15 -15.29
CA ASN A 243 -6.26 3.71 -15.07
C ASN A 243 -5.02 3.11 -14.39
N GLN A 244 -3.81 3.49 -14.81
CA GLN A 244 -2.55 3.05 -14.20
C GLN A 244 -2.45 3.51 -12.75
N LYS A 245 -2.78 4.78 -12.48
CA LYS A 245 -2.75 5.35 -11.14
C LYS A 245 -3.75 4.66 -10.21
N MET A 246 -4.98 4.44 -10.70
CA MET A 246 -6.01 3.73 -9.94
C MET A 246 -5.59 2.28 -9.65
N GLN A 247 -5.01 1.58 -10.63
CA GLN A 247 -4.47 0.23 -10.44
C GLN A 247 -3.35 0.21 -9.38
N ASN A 248 -2.47 1.21 -9.39
CA ASN A 248 -1.35 1.29 -8.45
C ASN A 248 -1.79 1.67 -7.03
N LEU A 249 -2.78 2.55 -6.87
CA LEU A 249 -3.26 3.00 -5.57
C LEU A 249 -4.35 2.10 -4.98
N ALA A 250 -5.33 1.71 -5.80
CA ALA A 250 -6.51 0.95 -5.35
C ALA A 250 -6.46 -0.54 -5.71
N GLY A 251 -5.48 -1.00 -6.49
CA GLY A 251 -5.37 -2.38 -6.94
C GLY A 251 -6.42 -2.81 -7.97
N ILE A 252 -7.27 -1.90 -8.44
CA ILE A 252 -8.39 -2.17 -9.36
C ILE A 252 -8.44 -1.13 -10.48
N PRO A 253 -8.88 -1.53 -11.70
CA PRO A 253 -9.07 -0.59 -12.79
C PRO A 253 -10.23 0.38 -12.50
N ILE A 254 -10.19 1.55 -13.14
CA ILE A 254 -11.13 2.66 -12.90
C ILE A 254 -12.62 2.26 -13.07
N GLY A 255 -12.94 1.47 -14.10
CA GLY A 255 -14.32 1.01 -14.30
C GLY A 255 -14.83 0.11 -13.15
N GLN A 256 -13.93 -0.69 -12.55
CA GLN A 256 -14.26 -1.49 -11.38
C GLN A 256 -14.41 -0.61 -10.13
N PHE A 257 -13.58 0.45 -9.98
CA PHE A 257 -13.68 1.43 -8.90
C PHE A 257 -15.05 2.13 -8.94
N MET A 258 -15.46 2.69 -10.09
CA MET A 258 -16.75 3.35 -10.24
C MET A 258 -17.93 2.40 -9.93
N LYS A 259 -17.87 1.18 -10.45
CA LYS A 259 -18.88 0.15 -10.17
C LYS A 259 -18.93 -0.21 -8.68
N ASN A 260 -17.80 -0.42 -8.05
CA ASN A 260 -17.71 -0.73 -6.64
C ASN A 260 -18.28 0.40 -5.78
N PHE A 261 -17.96 1.66 -6.11
CA PHE A 261 -18.49 2.82 -5.41
C PHE A 261 -20.03 2.86 -5.43
N ARG A 262 -20.65 2.67 -6.62
CA ARG A 262 -22.11 2.60 -6.76
C ARG A 262 -22.73 1.45 -5.96
N LEU A 263 -22.08 0.27 -5.95
CA LEU A 263 -22.52 -0.88 -5.16
C LEU A 263 -22.45 -0.62 -3.65
N ASP A 264 -21.40 0.05 -3.20
CA ASP A 264 -21.21 0.41 -1.79
C ASP A 264 -22.26 1.43 -1.33
N MET A 265 -22.60 2.41 -2.18
CA MET A 265 -23.72 3.34 -1.94
C MET A 265 -25.07 2.59 -1.90
N GLY A 266 -25.28 1.64 -2.81
CA GLY A 266 -26.47 0.78 -2.79
C GLY A 266 -26.59 -0.04 -1.51
N TYR A 267 -25.50 -0.57 -1.01
CA TYR A 267 -25.47 -1.29 0.28
C TYR A 267 -25.86 -0.38 1.44
N GLN A 268 -25.38 0.87 1.48
CA GLN A 268 -25.74 1.84 2.51
C GLN A 268 -27.23 2.21 2.46
N LEU A 269 -27.77 2.45 1.26
CA LEU A 269 -29.20 2.76 1.08
C LEU A 269 -30.08 1.60 1.56
N LEU A 270 -29.72 0.35 1.23
CA LEU A 270 -30.46 -0.84 1.68
C LEU A 270 -30.39 -1.00 3.21
N LYS A 271 -29.24 -0.69 3.83
CA LYS A 271 -29.07 -0.79 5.28
C LYS A 271 -29.87 0.29 6.03
N GLN A 272 -30.00 1.49 5.46
CA GLN A 272 -30.74 2.60 6.08
C GLN A 272 -32.26 2.41 6.02
N LYS A 273 -32.76 1.81 4.93
CA LYS A 273 -34.19 1.57 4.72
C LYS A 273 -34.56 0.19 5.27
N LYS A 274 -34.91 0.11 6.55
CA LYS A 274 -35.36 -1.13 7.21
C LYS A 274 -36.67 -1.63 6.57
N GLY A 275 -36.61 -2.77 5.89
CA GLY A 275 -37.76 -3.70 5.73
C GLY A 275 -38.50 -3.70 4.39
N ASP A 276 -38.79 -2.61 3.70
CA ASP A 276 -39.62 -2.62 2.49
C ASP A 276 -39.00 -1.87 1.32
N THR A 277 -37.77 -2.23 0.99
CA THR A 277 -37.01 -1.51 -0.03
C THR A 277 -37.06 -2.25 -1.35
N ASN A 278 -37.67 -1.61 -2.36
CA ASN A 278 -37.66 -2.10 -3.74
C ASN A 278 -36.17 -2.07 -4.26
N VAL A 279 -35.59 -3.24 -4.45
CA VAL A 279 -34.21 -3.40 -4.95
C VAL A 279 -34.02 -2.68 -6.30
N SER A 280 -35.03 -2.63 -7.13
CA SER A 280 -34.98 -1.93 -8.44
C SER A 280 -34.83 -0.41 -8.25
N GLU A 281 -35.54 0.17 -7.29
CA GLU A 281 -35.40 1.59 -6.96
C GLU A 281 -34.02 1.94 -6.49
N VAL A 282 -33.42 1.09 -5.61
CA VAL A 282 -32.06 1.29 -5.16
C VAL A 282 -31.07 1.18 -6.32
N ALA A 283 -31.24 0.19 -7.22
CA ALA A 283 -30.37 0.04 -8.37
C ALA A 283 -30.35 1.33 -9.23
N TYR A 284 -31.53 1.88 -9.54
CA TYR A 284 -31.63 3.14 -10.30
C TYR A 284 -31.07 4.32 -9.51
N ALA A 285 -31.36 4.42 -8.22
CA ALA A 285 -30.84 5.50 -7.35
C ALA A 285 -29.33 5.55 -7.24
N VAL A 286 -28.64 4.45 -7.50
CA VAL A 286 -27.16 4.39 -7.51
C VAL A 286 -26.56 4.30 -8.91
N GLY A 287 -27.34 4.68 -9.94
CA GLY A 287 -26.88 4.83 -11.32
C GLY A 287 -26.70 3.53 -12.10
N PHE A 288 -27.39 2.45 -11.73
CA PHE A 288 -27.50 1.26 -12.58
C PHE A 288 -28.72 1.33 -13.46
N ASN A 289 -28.54 1.07 -14.75
CA ASN A 289 -29.67 1.02 -15.73
C ASN A 289 -30.39 -0.33 -15.72
N ASP A 290 -29.82 -1.38 -15.17
CA ASP A 290 -30.40 -2.72 -15.10
C ASP A 290 -30.34 -3.27 -13.67
N PRO A 291 -31.50 -3.41 -12.98
CA PRO A 291 -31.56 -3.99 -11.63
C PRO A 291 -31.11 -5.45 -11.55
N LYS A 292 -31.21 -6.24 -12.63
CA LYS A 292 -30.73 -7.61 -12.66
C LYS A 292 -29.20 -7.63 -12.65
N TYR A 293 -28.58 -6.76 -13.43
CA TYR A 293 -27.14 -6.60 -13.44
C TYR A 293 -26.64 -6.08 -12.11
N PHE A 294 -27.32 -5.09 -11.50
CA PHE A 294 -27.05 -4.63 -10.14
C PHE A 294 -27.05 -5.79 -9.15
N THR A 295 -28.13 -6.59 -9.11
CA THR A 295 -28.25 -7.73 -8.19
C THR A 295 -27.14 -8.75 -8.37
N LYS A 296 -26.74 -9.05 -9.60
CA LYS A 296 -25.62 -9.95 -9.91
C LYS A 296 -24.29 -9.39 -9.37
N CYS A 297 -23.98 -8.13 -9.65
CA CYS A 297 -22.76 -7.48 -9.21
C CYS A 297 -22.74 -7.33 -7.67
N PHE A 298 -23.87 -7.01 -7.08
CA PHE A 298 -24.02 -6.88 -5.63
C PHE A 298 -23.74 -8.23 -4.92
N LYS A 299 -24.37 -9.33 -5.39
CA LYS A 299 -24.10 -10.67 -4.84
C LYS A 299 -22.63 -11.06 -4.99
N GLN A 300 -22.00 -10.74 -6.11
CA GLN A 300 -20.59 -11.02 -6.34
C GLN A 300 -19.69 -10.24 -5.36
N ARG A 301 -20.04 -8.99 -5.01
CA ARG A 301 -19.23 -8.13 -4.13
C ARG A 301 -19.45 -8.41 -2.64
N PHE A 302 -20.71 -8.63 -2.21
CA PHE A 302 -21.08 -8.73 -0.80
C PHE A 302 -21.39 -10.17 -0.35
N GLY A 303 -21.44 -11.14 -1.26
CA GLY A 303 -21.77 -12.52 -0.95
C GLY A 303 -23.25 -12.79 -0.64
N CYS A 304 -24.08 -11.75 -0.58
CA CYS A 304 -25.52 -11.84 -0.27
C CYS A 304 -26.39 -11.12 -1.32
N LEU A 305 -27.68 -11.40 -1.33
CA LEU A 305 -28.61 -10.69 -2.21
C LEU A 305 -28.95 -9.29 -1.64
N PRO A 306 -29.22 -8.27 -2.49
CA PRO A 306 -29.67 -6.97 -2.02
C PRO A 306 -30.90 -7.04 -1.12
N SER A 307 -31.83 -7.93 -1.41
CA SER A 307 -33.08 -8.14 -0.62
C SER A 307 -32.82 -8.71 0.78
N SER A 308 -31.68 -9.31 1.04
CA SER A 308 -31.35 -9.83 2.38
C SER A 308 -30.65 -8.80 3.29
N VAL A 309 -30.27 -7.63 2.74
CA VAL A 309 -29.65 -6.56 3.51
C VAL A 309 -30.74 -5.82 4.30
N GLY A 310 -30.62 -5.70 5.60
CA GLY A 310 -31.60 -5.03 6.47
C GLY A 310 -32.54 -5.96 7.24
N HIS A 311 -32.47 -7.27 6.99
CA HIS A 311 -33.17 -8.29 7.76
C HIS A 311 -32.27 -8.99 8.81
N SER A 312 -31.03 -8.48 9.01
CA SER A 312 -30.06 -8.99 10.01
C SER A 312 -29.98 -8.07 11.20
#